data_476870e53627baf4a6cb9b8a6ab73c0e
#
_entry.id   476870e53627baf4a6cb9b8a6ab73c0e
#
_cell.length_a   1.000
_cell.length_b   1.000
_cell.length_c   1.000
_cell.angle_alpha   90.00
_cell.angle_beta   90.00
_cell.angle_gamma   90.00
#
_symmetry.space_group_name_H-M   'P 1'
#
loop_
_entity.id
_entity.type
_entity.pdbx_description
1 polymer ?
#
loop_
_entity_poly.entity_id
_entity_poly.type
_entity_poly.pdbx_seq_one_letter_code
_entity_poly.pdbx_strand_id
1 'polypeptide(L)'
;MTENNTVEFVPLKDFENDYEILNQYPFTIRKRDTHNIINDNQNTYGYIVCCIDNRTRFKHKLIAKQFIPNPDNLSEVDHINRDRTDYHLSNLRWVSRSTNLENRTSYKGVEAVFVDDIPDDAIVIEWYETRTERKLFEANKYYYYRNVETDKDIFYAKITDKVYKILHHNYNKSGNELVYMKDIENKLVGVYI
;
A
#
# COMPACT_ATOMS: atom_id res chain seq x y z
N MET A 1 21.53 20.59 -17.59
CA MET A 1 22.62 20.21 -16.67
C MET A 1 22.39 18.76 -16.28
N THR A 2 23.17 17.84 -16.83
CA THR A 2 23.08 16.40 -16.45
C THR A 2 23.74 16.27 -15.10
N GLU A 3 22.92 16.04 -14.04
CA GLU A 3 23.47 15.61 -12.76
C GLU A 3 24.25 14.31 -13.00
N ASN A 4 25.56 14.36 -12.81
CA ASN A 4 26.40 13.18 -12.76
C ASN A 4 26.00 12.36 -11.53
N ASN A 5 25.10 11.41 -11.73
CA ASN A 5 24.63 10.50 -10.69
C ASN A 5 25.73 9.46 -10.45
N THR A 6 26.82 9.86 -9.77
CA THR A 6 27.89 8.95 -9.37
C THR A 6 27.37 7.93 -8.38
N VAL A 7 27.63 6.65 -8.66
CA VAL A 7 27.28 5.55 -7.76
C VAL A 7 28.22 5.59 -6.55
N GLU A 8 27.68 5.88 -5.38
CA GLU A 8 28.50 6.00 -4.17
C GLU A 8 27.74 5.57 -2.91
N PHE A 9 28.49 5.24 -1.87
CA PHE A 9 27.96 5.00 -0.55
C PHE A 9 27.81 6.32 0.20
N VAL A 10 26.63 6.59 0.74
CA VAL A 10 26.33 7.76 1.56
C VAL A 10 25.98 7.33 2.99
N PRO A 11 26.24 8.16 4.01
CA PRO A 11 25.88 7.82 5.40
C PRO A 11 24.40 7.43 5.52
N LEU A 12 24.13 6.32 6.18
CA LEU A 12 22.76 5.83 6.38
C LEU A 12 22.05 6.68 7.45
N LYS A 13 20.96 7.31 7.07
CA LYS A 13 20.15 8.17 7.96
C LYS A 13 19.75 7.45 9.25
N ASP A 14 19.91 8.09 10.40
CA ASP A 14 19.81 7.60 11.79
C ASP A 14 20.92 6.64 12.23
N PHE A 15 21.86 6.31 11.36
CA PHE A 15 22.98 5.38 11.64
C PHE A 15 24.28 5.90 11.01
N GLU A 16 24.40 7.21 10.82
CA GLU A 16 25.43 7.88 10.02
C GLU A 16 26.86 7.57 10.47
N ASN A 17 27.05 7.28 11.76
CA ASN A 17 28.37 7.01 12.32
C ASN A 17 28.90 5.63 11.91
N ASP A 18 28.02 4.63 11.84
CA ASP A 18 28.41 3.23 11.78
C ASP A 18 28.08 2.57 10.42
N TYR A 19 27.09 3.10 9.69
CA TYR A 19 26.60 2.49 8.48
C TYR A 19 26.50 3.48 7.31
N GLU A 20 26.63 2.95 6.10
CA GLU A 20 26.40 3.66 4.86
C GLU A 20 25.61 2.83 3.88
N ILE A 21 24.89 3.50 2.99
CA ILE A 21 23.99 2.88 2.02
C ILE A 21 24.36 3.35 0.61
N LEU A 22 24.32 2.43 -0.36
CA LEU A 22 24.51 2.76 -1.77
C LEU A 22 23.37 3.69 -2.25
N ASN A 23 23.68 4.77 -2.95
CA ASN A 23 22.71 5.79 -3.37
C ASN A 23 21.79 5.35 -4.53
N GLN A 24 21.92 4.13 -5.00
CA GLN A 24 21.05 3.53 -6.04
C GLN A 24 20.77 2.05 -5.77
N TYR A 25 19.80 1.49 -6.50
CA TYR A 25 19.49 0.07 -6.45
C TYR A 25 20.77 -0.79 -6.69
N PRO A 26 21.01 -1.84 -5.89
CA PRO A 26 20.12 -2.47 -4.91
C PRO A 26 20.15 -1.87 -3.49
N PHE A 27 20.62 -0.64 -3.29
CA PHE A 27 20.70 0.04 -2.00
C PHE A 27 21.42 -0.82 -0.94
N THR A 28 22.59 -1.33 -1.31
CA THR A 28 23.43 -2.14 -0.43
C THR A 28 23.82 -1.35 0.80
N ILE A 29 23.68 -1.95 1.98
CA ILE A 29 24.10 -1.35 3.25
C ILE A 29 25.37 -2.03 3.71
N ARG A 30 26.33 -1.27 4.25
CA ARG A 30 27.57 -1.79 4.82
C ARG A 30 28.00 -1.02 6.06
N LYS A 31 28.86 -1.61 6.87
CA LYS A 31 29.55 -0.90 7.95
C LYS A 31 30.58 0.05 7.37
N ARG A 32 30.72 1.22 7.98
CA ARG A 32 31.67 2.23 7.52
C ARG A 32 33.14 1.91 7.85
N ASP A 33 33.37 1.31 9.01
CA ASP A 33 34.72 0.97 9.52
C ASP A 33 35.36 -0.21 8.79
N THR A 34 34.60 -1.27 8.58
CA THR A 34 35.07 -2.53 8.00
C THR A 34 34.68 -2.75 6.56
N HIS A 35 33.78 -1.92 6.02
CA HIS A 35 33.13 -2.11 4.71
C HIS A 35 32.39 -3.46 4.55
N ASN A 36 32.11 -4.14 5.66
CA ASN A 36 31.37 -5.40 5.64
C ASN A 36 29.92 -5.16 5.23
N ILE A 37 29.48 -5.85 4.18
CA ILE A 37 28.11 -5.78 3.67
C ILE A 37 27.14 -6.41 4.68
N ILE A 38 26.03 -5.71 4.93
CA ILE A 38 24.92 -6.23 5.71
C ILE A 38 24.00 -7.03 4.77
N ASN A 39 23.86 -8.32 5.07
CA ASN A 39 23.04 -9.21 4.25
C ASN A 39 21.57 -8.90 4.37
N ASP A 40 20.90 -8.94 3.23
CA ASP A 40 19.44 -8.91 3.13
C ASP A 40 18.88 -10.30 3.37
N ASN A 41 17.76 -10.38 4.09
CA ASN A 41 17.01 -11.60 4.32
C ASN A 41 15.53 -11.35 4.07
N GLN A 42 14.78 -12.37 3.67
CA GLN A 42 13.33 -12.28 3.60
C GLN A 42 12.71 -12.81 4.89
N ASN A 43 11.82 -12.02 5.53
CA ASN A 43 11.11 -12.49 6.71
C ASN A 43 9.88 -13.34 6.32
N THR A 44 9.24 -13.96 7.32
CA THR A 44 8.05 -14.82 7.13
C THR A 44 6.85 -14.11 6.51
N TYR A 45 6.84 -12.78 6.53
CA TYR A 45 5.79 -11.95 5.91
C TYR A 45 6.14 -11.49 4.49
N GLY A 46 7.27 -11.94 3.94
CA GLY A 46 7.72 -11.62 2.59
C GLY A 46 8.52 -10.31 2.45
N TYR A 47 8.74 -9.55 3.52
CA TYR A 47 9.52 -8.32 3.46
C TYR A 47 11.02 -8.58 3.45
N ILE A 48 11.76 -7.76 2.69
CA ILE A 48 13.21 -7.71 2.79
C ILE A 48 13.62 -6.94 4.05
N VAL A 49 14.46 -7.59 4.85
CA VAL A 49 14.96 -7.08 6.13
C VAL A 49 16.48 -7.24 6.22
N CYS A 50 17.11 -6.40 7.02
CA CYS A 50 18.53 -6.49 7.35
C CYS A 50 18.74 -6.30 8.87
N CYS A 51 19.89 -6.72 9.39
CA CYS A 51 20.23 -6.58 10.80
C CYS A 51 21.17 -5.37 11.01
N ILE A 52 20.69 -4.33 11.68
CA ILE A 52 21.46 -3.13 12.08
C ILE A 52 21.39 -3.02 13.60
N ASP A 53 22.55 -2.89 14.25
CA ASP A 53 22.67 -2.82 15.72
C ASP A 53 21.93 -3.95 16.43
N ASN A 54 22.10 -5.18 15.95
CA ASN A 54 21.46 -6.38 16.47
C ASN A 54 19.92 -6.34 16.44
N ARG A 55 19.35 -5.48 15.61
CA ARG A 55 17.90 -5.37 15.42
C ARG A 55 17.52 -5.57 13.97
N THR A 56 16.47 -6.33 13.75
CA THR A 56 15.87 -6.50 12.41
C THR A 56 15.22 -5.19 11.97
N ARG A 57 15.61 -4.69 10.80
CA ARG A 57 15.08 -3.47 10.16
C ARG A 57 14.49 -3.81 8.81
N PHE A 58 13.36 -3.20 8.49
CA PHE A 58 12.76 -3.31 7.15
C PHE A 58 13.54 -2.47 6.16
N LYS A 59 14.08 -3.09 5.10
CA LYS A 59 14.92 -2.41 4.11
C LYS A 59 14.18 -1.28 3.40
N HIS A 60 12.95 -1.51 2.96
CA HIS A 60 12.12 -0.48 2.31
C HIS A 60 11.91 0.77 3.19
N LYS A 61 11.81 0.62 4.53
CA LYS A 61 11.67 1.77 5.44
C LYS A 61 12.97 2.58 5.54
N LEU A 62 14.12 1.91 5.55
CA LEU A 62 15.42 2.58 5.53
C LEU A 62 15.62 3.36 4.24
N ILE A 63 15.30 2.74 3.09
CA ILE A 63 15.39 3.36 1.76
C ILE A 63 14.45 4.56 1.65
N ALA A 64 13.18 4.41 2.04
CA ALA A 64 12.23 5.50 1.99
C ALA A 64 12.67 6.68 2.87
N LYS A 65 13.17 6.40 4.08
CA LYS A 65 13.66 7.42 5.00
C LYS A 65 14.88 8.16 4.46
N GLN A 66 15.74 7.48 3.72
CA GLN A 66 16.95 8.02 3.12
C GLN A 66 16.64 8.89 1.89
N PHE A 67 15.78 8.42 1.00
CA PHE A 67 15.71 8.93 -0.37
C PHE A 67 14.34 9.51 -0.76
N ILE A 68 13.28 9.27 -0.01
CA ILE A 68 11.93 9.75 -0.35
C ILE A 68 11.52 10.89 0.59
N PRO A 69 11.27 12.11 0.08
CA PRO A 69 10.75 13.21 0.91
C PRO A 69 9.45 12.84 1.61
N ASN A 70 9.30 13.27 2.86
CA ASN A 70 8.11 13.05 3.68
C ASN A 70 7.66 14.37 4.35
N PRO A 71 7.19 15.36 3.57
CA PRO A 71 6.82 16.67 4.10
C PRO A 71 5.63 16.61 5.06
N ASP A 72 4.73 15.65 4.87
CA ASP A 72 3.51 15.47 5.69
C ASP A 72 3.76 14.60 6.94
N ASN A 73 5.00 14.19 7.18
CA ASN A 73 5.42 13.35 8.30
C ASN A 73 4.55 12.09 8.47
N LEU A 74 4.24 11.42 7.36
CA LEU A 74 3.45 10.19 7.32
C LEU A 74 4.22 9.03 7.97
N SER A 75 3.51 8.13 8.65
CA SER A 75 4.11 7.15 9.56
C SER A 75 4.49 5.82 8.91
N GLU A 76 3.90 5.49 7.75
CA GLU A 76 4.07 4.18 7.11
C GLU A 76 4.67 4.32 5.72
N VAL A 77 5.41 3.26 5.32
CA VAL A 77 5.90 3.10 3.95
C VAL A 77 5.17 1.92 3.32
N ASP A 78 4.62 2.13 2.14
CA ASP A 78 3.85 1.16 1.39
C ASP A 78 4.53 0.83 0.06
N HIS A 79 4.35 -0.42 -0.42
CA HIS A 79 4.76 -0.86 -1.75
C HIS A 79 3.58 -0.66 -2.71
N ILE A 80 3.73 0.20 -3.70
CA ILE A 80 2.65 0.58 -4.63
C ILE A 80 2.09 -0.64 -5.34
N ASN A 81 2.96 -1.52 -5.85
CA ASN A 81 2.60 -2.78 -6.53
C ASN A 81 2.32 -3.94 -5.57
N ARG A 82 2.47 -3.74 -4.23
CA ARG A 82 2.35 -4.73 -3.16
C ARG A 82 3.33 -5.88 -3.17
N ASP A 83 4.30 -5.88 -4.05
CA ASP A 83 5.44 -6.78 -3.97
C ASP A 83 6.38 -6.29 -2.86
N ARG A 84 6.37 -7.01 -1.74
CA ARG A 84 7.18 -6.69 -0.55
C ARG A 84 8.66 -6.91 -0.76
N THR A 85 9.05 -7.52 -1.87
CA THR A 85 10.44 -7.73 -2.27
C THR A 85 10.96 -6.62 -3.17
N ASP A 86 10.07 -5.86 -3.80
CA ASP A 86 10.40 -4.76 -4.71
C ASP A 86 10.54 -3.43 -3.97
N TYR A 87 11.77 -3.12 -3.55
CA TYR A 87 12.10 -1.88 -2.85
C TYR A 87 12.73 -0.80 -3.76
N HIS A 88 12.43 -0.78 -5.07
CA HIS A 88 12.77 0.35 -5.94
C HIS A 88 12.07 1.63 -5.45
N LEU A 89 12.74 2.78 -5.59
CA LEU A 89 12.19 4.07 -5.12
C LEU A 89 10.85 4.40 -5.77
N SER A 90 10.69 4.08 -7.05
CA SER A 90 9.45 4.27 -7.81
C SER A 90 8.27 3.43 -7.28
N ASN A 91 8.56 2.36 -6.54
CA ASN A 91 7.57 1.48 -5.95
C ASN A 91 7.27 1.77 -4.47
N LEU A 92 7.99 2.70 -3.85
CA LEU A 92 7.80 3.03 -2.44
C LEU A 92 7.13 4.40 -2.29
N ARG A 93 6.23 4.51 -1.33
CA ARG A 93 5.59 5.78 -0.97
C ARG A 93 5.34 5.89 0.53
N TRP A 94 5.36 7.11 1.05
CA TRP A 94 4.86 7.41 2.38
C TRP A 94 3.34 7.43 2.38
N VAL A 95 2.72 6.83 3.38
CA VAL A 95 1.26 6.77 3.53
C VAL A 95 0.86 6.94 5.00
N SER A 96 -0.38 7.37 5.22
CA SER A 96 -0.98 7.30 6.55
C SER A 96 -1.26 5.83 6.92
N ARG A 97 -1.42 5.55 8.21
CA ARG A 97 -1.79 4.21 8.67
C ARG A 97 -3.14 3.75 8.10
N SER A 98 -4.10 4.66 7.96
CA SER A 98 -5.41 4.36 7.35
C SER A 98 -5.27 3.93 5.90
N THR A 99 -4.55 4.70 5.09
CA THR A 99 -4.30 4.39 3.68
C THR A 99 -3.56 3.06 3.52
N ASN A 100 -2.55 2.78 4.38
CA ASN A 100 -1.83 1.52 4.35
C ASN A 100 -2.73 0.32 4.69
N LEU A 101 -3.67 0.47 5.64
CA LEU A 101 -4.63 -0.58 5.97
C LEU A 101 -5.62 -0.84 4.83
N GLU A 102 -6.05 0.19 4.11
CA GLU A 102 -6.91 0.08 2.93
C GLU A 102 -6.22 -0.67 1.78
N ASN A 103 -4.90 -0.51 1.66
CA ASN A 103 -4.09 -1.15 0.64
C ASN A 103 -3.70 -2.61 0.99
N ARG A 104 -4.01 -3.11 2.19
CA ARG A 104 -3.70 -4.50 2.56
C ARG A 104 -4.58 -5.49 1.80
N THR A 105 -3.97 -6.59 1.37
CA THR A 105 -4.72 -7.80 0.95
C THR A 105 -5.69 -8.22 2.05
N SER A 106 -6.90 -8.62 1.66
CA SER A 106 -7.90 -9.07 2.62
C SER A 106 -7.37 -10.25 3.44
N TYR A 107 -7.78 -10.32 4.71
CA TYR A 107 -7.36 -11.31 5.71
C TYR A 107 -7.56 -12.79 5.31
N LYS A 108 -8.25 -13.06 4.20
CA LYS A 108 -8.59 -14.42 3.73
C LYS A 108 -7.76 -14.92 2.54
N GLY A 109 -6.62 -14.31 2.24
CA GLY A 109 -5.75 -14.79 1.15
C GLY A 109 -6.28 -14.52 -0.27
N VAL A 110 -7.35 -13.73 -0.40
CA VAL A 110 -7.82 -13.26 -1.70
C VAL A 110 -6.94 -12.08 -2.10
N GLU A 111 -6.23 -12.22 -3.20
CA GLU A 111 -5.39 -11.17 -3.75
C GLU A 111 -6.25 -9.96 -4.12
N ALA A 112 -5.88 -8.76 -3.63
CA ALA A 112 -6.63 -7.57 -3.98
C ALA A 112 -6.27 -7.17 -5.41
N VAL A 113 -7.28 -6.99 -6.25
CA VAL A 113 -7.12 -6.55 -7.63
C VAL A 113 -7.24 -5.03 -7.69
N PHE A 114 -6.33 -4.38 -8.44
CA PHE A 114 -6.36 -2.95 -8.67
C PHE A 114 -6.35 -2.69 -10.16
N VAL A 115 -6.99 -1.60 -10.52
CA VAL A 115 -7.09 -1.12 -11.90
C VAL A 115 -6.75 0.37 -11.91
N ASP A 116 -6.18 0.82 -13.03
CA ASP A 116 -5.79 2.22 -13.20
C ASP A 116 -7.00 3.09 -13.61
N ASP A 117 -8.07 2.47 -14.06
CA ASP A 117 -9.28 3.14 -14.50
C ASP A 117 -10.52 2.29 -14.23
N ILE A 118 -11.71 2.90 -14.27
CA ILE A 118 -13.01 2.26 -14.13
C ILE A 118 -13.89 2.65 -15.31
N PRO A 119 -14.92 1.85 -15.65
CA PRO A 119 -15.87 2.20 -16.72
C PRO A 119 -16.46 3.60 -16.53
N ASP A 120 -16.59 4.38 -17.62
CA ASP A 120 -17.13 5.74 -17.59
C ASP A 120 -18.57 5.82 -17.08
N ASP A 121 -19.33 4.73 -17.21
CA ASP A 121 -20.70 4.57 -16.73
C ASP A 121 -20.80 3.97 -15.31
N ALA A 122 -19.67 3.83 -14.62
CA ALA A 122 -19.68 3.40 -13.23
C ALA A 122 -20.38 4.44 -12.33
N ILE A 123 -21.34 3.96 -11.54
CA ILE A 123 -22.19 4.81 -10.69
C ILE A 123 -21.50 5.07 -9.36
N VAL A 124 -21.41 6.33 -8.95
CA VAL A 124 -20.89 6.72 -7.62
C VAL A 124 -21.86 6.24 -6.53
N ILE A 125 -21.33 5.61 -5.50
CA ILE A 125 -22.12 5.18 -4.33
C ILE A 125 -21.89 6.22 -3.22
N GLU A 126 -22.90 7.05 -2.98
CA GLU A 126 -22.84 8.10 -1.95
C GLU A 126 -23.50 7.68 -0.63
N TRP A 127 -24.42 6.73 -0.68
CA TRP A 127 -25.14 6.25 0.48
C TRP A 127 -25.66 4.83 0.31
N TYR A 128 -25.99 4.19 1.42
CA TYR A 128 -26.66 2.89 1.47
C TYR A 128 -27.68 2.85 2.59
N GLU A 129 -28.87 2.32 2.32
CA GLU A 129 -29.94 2.20 3.30
C GLU A 129 -29.90 0.86 4.00
N THR A 130 -29.63 0.86 5.30
CA THR A 130 -29.75 -0.29 6.15
C THR A 130 -31.19 -0.42 6.70
N ARG A 131 -31.50 -1.48 7.43
CA ARG A 131 -32.82 -1.64 8.05
C ARG A 131 -33.17 -0.53 9.07
N THR A 132 -32.17 0.12 9.63
CA THR A 132 -32.32 1.04 10.76
C THR A 132 -31.92 2.48 10.43
N GLU A 133 -31.03 2.68 9.47
CA GLU A 133 -30.49 4.00 9.17
C GLU A 133 -29.91 4.08 7.76
N ARG A 134 -29.80 5.30 7.25
CA ARG A 134 -29.03 5.58 6.03
C ARG A 134 -27.56 5.80 6.39
N LYS A 135 -26.67 5.05 5.74
CA LYS A 135 -25.21 5.22 5.83
C LYS A 135 -24.72 6.06 4.67
N LEU A 136 -23.92 7.08 4.98
CA LEU A 136 -23.31 7.96 3.98
C LEU A 136 -21.85 7.51 3.77
N PHE A 137 -21.39 7.60 2.51
CA PHE A 137 -20.03 7.35 2.13
C PHE A 137 -19.30 8.63 1.76
N GLU A 138 -17.97 8.62 1.82
CA GLU A 138 -17.15 9.74 1.37
C GLU A 138 -17.38 9.98 -0.13
N ALA A 139 -17.54 11.22 -0.54
CA ALA A 139 -17.83 11.59 -1.92
C ALA A 139 -16.75 11.04 -2.89
N ASN A 140 -17.18 10.47 -3.98
CA ASN A 140 -16.31 9.86 -5.01
C ASN A 140 -15.33 8.80 -4.48
N LYS A 141 -15.68 8.11 -3.41
CA LYS A 141 -14.86 7.05 -2.81
C LYS A 141 -15.18 5.68 -3.38
N TYR A 142 -16.45 5.38 -3.56
CA TYR A 142 -16.93 4.07 -3.99
C TYR A 142 -17.75 4.18 -5.26
N TYR A 143 -17.61 3.16 -6.13
CA TYR A 143 -18.27 3.07 -7.41
C TYR A 143 -18.82 1.67 -7.61
N TYR A 144 -19.95 1.59 -8.31
CA TYR A 144 -20.61 0.37 -8.74
C TYR A 144 -20.68 0.31 -10.25
N TYR A 145 -20.43 -0.85 -10.82
CA TYR A 145 -20.58 -1.12 -12.23
C TYR A 145 -21.20 -2.50 -12.45
N ARG A 146 -22.24 -2.57 -13.30
CA ARG A 146 -22.81 -3.83 -13.76
C ARG A 146 -22.16 -4.23 -15.07
N ASN A 147 -21.31 -5.24 -15.04
CA ASN A 147 -20.73 -5.79 -16.26
C ASN A 147 -21.76 -6.70 -16.95
N VAL A 148 -22.36 -6.20 -18.04
CA VAL A 148 -23.44 -6.88 -18.78
C VAL A 148 -22.93 -8.14 -19.49
N GLU A 149 -21.68 -8.13 -19.96
CA GLU A 149 -21.09 -9.26 -20.69
C GLU A 149 -20.84 -10.47 -19.79
N THR A 150 -20.41 -10.23 -18.58
CA THR A 150 -20.09 -11.29 -17.60
C THR A 150 -21.21 -11.53 -16.60
N ASP A 151 -22.27 -10.71 -16.63
CA ASP A 151 -23.39 -10.71 -15.66
C ASP A 151 -22.94 -10.57 -14.21
N LYS A 152 -21.92 -9.71 -13.96
CA LYS A 152 -21.32 -9.51 -12.63
C LYS A 152 -21.44 -8.08 -12.16
N ASP A 153 -21.73 -7.94 -10.87
CA ASP A 153 -21.64 -6.68 -10.14
C ASP A 153 -20.21 -6.46 -9.68
N ILE A 154 -19.63 -5.31 -10.01
CA ILE A 154 -18.26 -4.94 -9.65
C ILE A 154 -18.30 -3.67 -8.82
N PHE A 155 -17.64 -3.70 -7.68
CA PHE A 155 -17.53 -2.57 -6.78
C PHE A 155 -16.09 -2.12 -6.70
N TYR A 156 -15.88 -0.82 -6.78
CA TYR A 156 -14.56 -0.21 -6.72
C TYR A 156 -14.45 0.72 -5.53
N ALA A 157 -13.27 0.77 -4.92
CA ALA A 157 -12.88 1.80 -3.96
C ALA A 157 -11.73 2.61 -4.55
N LYS A 158 -11.89 3.92 -4.65
CA LYS A 158 -10.83 4.84 -5.08
C LYS A 158 -9.73 4.88 -4.04
N ILE A 159 -8.49 4.63 -4.44
CA ILE A 159 -7.30 4.67 -3.60
C ILE A 159 -6.49 5.95 -3.86
N THR A 160 -6.33 6.31 -5.14
CA THR A 160 -5.73 7.57 -5.61
C THR A 160 -6.52 8.07 -6.80
N ASP A 161 -6.14 9.23 -7.36
CA ASP A 161 -6.80 9.77 -8.57
C ASP A 161 -6.66 8.88 -9.82
N LYS A 162 -5.75 7.91 -9.79
CA LYS A 162 -5.46 7.01 -10.91
C LYS A 162 -5.45 5.53 -10.52
N VAL A 163 -5.90 5.17 -9.32
CA VAL A 163 -5.87 3.78 -8.86
C VAL A 163 -7.13 3.46 -8.09
N TYR A 164 -7.81 2.41 -8.51
CA TYR A 164 -9.02 1.88 -7.89
C TYR A 164 -8.79 0.44 -7.46
N LYS A 165 -9.34 0.06 -6.32
CA LYS A 165 -9.34 -1.31 -5.80
C LYS A 165 -10.69 -1.95 -6.07
N ILE A 166 -10.69 -3.14 -6.70
CA ILE A 166 -11.90 -3.96 -6.81
C ILE A 166 -12.22 -4.55 -5.44
N LEU A 167 -13.43 -4.30 -4.94
CA LEU A 167 -13.90 -4.84 -3.68
C LEU A 167 -14.37 -6.29 -3.88
N HIS A 168 -13.93 -7.16 -2.98
CA HIS A 168 -14.34 -8.57 -3.03
C HIS A 168 -15.74 -8.77 -2.49
N HIS A 169 -16.48 -9.63 -3.15
CA HIS A 169 -17.73 -10.14 -2.64
C HIS A 169 -17.48 -11.07 -1.46
N ASN A 170 -18.30 -10.94 -0.45
CA ASN A 170 -18.30 -11.76 0.75
C ASN A 170 -19.69 -12.35 0.94
N TYR A 171 -19.77 -13.39 1.75
CA TYR A 171 -21.06 -14.01 2.12
C TYR A 171 -21.23 -13.93 3.62
N ASN A 172 -22.41 -13.49 4.08
CA ASN A 172 -22.74 -13.51 5.49
C ASN A 172 -23.09 -14.96 5.95
N LYS A 173 -23.36 -15.14 7.24
CA LYS A 173 -23.71 -16.46 7.80
C LYS A 173 -24.99 -17.07 7.20
N SER A 174 -25.85 -16.25 6.62
CA SER A 174 -27.11 -16.67 5.95
C SER A 174 -26.93 -16.90 4.45
N GLY A 175 -25.71 -16.78 3.92
CA GLY A 175 -25.41 -16.98 2.49
C GLY A 175 -25.70 -15.77 1.59
N ASN A 176 -26.12 -14.62 2.14
CA ASN A 176 -26.34 -13.42 1.35
C ASN A 176 -25.02 -12.78 0.95
N GLU A 177 -24.93 -12.39 -0.30
CA GLU A 177 -23.77 -11.73 -0.88
C GLU A 177 -23.70 -10.25 -0.49
N LEU A 178 -22.51 -9.77 -0.16
CA LEU A 178 -22.28 -8.37 0.23
C LEU A 178 -20.83 -7.94 -0.05
N VAL A 179 -20.62 -6.63 -0.19
CA VAL A 179 -19.30 -5.99 -0.15
C VAL A 179 -19.18 -5.13 1.10
N TYR A 180 -17.96 -5.00 1.61
CA TYR A 180 -17.71 -4.13 2.77
C TYR A 180 -17.14 -2.78 2.32
N MET A 181 -17.80 -1.69 2.78
CA MET A 181 -17.40 -0.30 2.59
C MET A 181 -17.31 0.40 3.94
N LYS A 182 -16.58 1.52 4.02
CA LYS A 182 -16.53 2.35 5.22
C LYS A 182 -17.40 3.59 5.02
N ASP A 183 -18.25 3.88 5.99
CA ASP A 183 -19.05 5.13 6.01
C ASP A 183 -18.18 6.36 6.37
N ILE A 184 -18.79 7.53 6.36
CA ILE A 184 -18.11 8.81 6.70
C ILE A 184 -17.58 8.83 8.15
N GLU A 185 -18.10 7.98 9.04
CA GLU A 185 -17.62 7.79 10.41
C GLU A 185 -16.51 6.73 10.50
N ASN A 186 -16.04 6.22 9.35
CA ASN A 186 -15.04 5.16 9.23
C ASN A 186 -15.49 3.80 9.81
N LYS A 187 -16.81 3.57 9.94
CA LYS A 187 -17.39 2.29 10.34
C LYS A 187 -17.57 1.38 9.14
N LEU A 188 -17.32 0.09 9.33
CA LEU A 188 -17.49 -0.92 8.29
C LEU A 188 -18.97 -1.24 8.09
N VAL A 189 -19.46 -1.06 6.87
CA VAL A 189 -20.85 -1.31 6.45
C VAL A 189 -20.86 -2.43 5.43
N GLY A 190 -21.67 -3.47 5.66
CA GLY A 190 -21.96 -4.50 4.66
C GLY A 190 -23.06 -4.02 3.72
N VAL A 191 -22.70 -3.79 2.47
CA VAL A 191 -23.63 -3.42 1.40
C VAL A 191 -24.04 -4.70 0.70
N TYR A 192 -25.33 -5.06 0.76
CA TYR A 192 -25.89 -6.25 0.11
C TYR A 192 -26.05 -6.02 -1.38
N ILE A 193 -25.82 -7.06 -2.15
CA ILE A 193 -25.89 -7.06 -3.61
C ILE A 193 -27.20 -7.71 -4.06
#